data_b3ce8558b4c69c22ecb5c41436d9eb48
#
_entry.id   b3ce8558b4c69c22ecb5c41436d9eb48
#
_cell.length_a   1.000
_cell.length_b   1.000
_cell.length_c   1.000
_cell.angle_alpha   90.00
_cell.angle_beta   90.00
_cell.angle_gamma   90.00
#
_symmetry.space_group_name_H-M   'P 1'
#
loop_
_entity.id
_entity.type
_entity.pdbx_description
1 polymer ?
#
loop_
_entity_poly.entity_id
_entity_poly.type
_entity_poly.pdbx_seq_one_letter_code
_entity_poly.pdbx_strand_id
1 'polypeptide(L)'
;YGPLVDGNGQPVLVTNVATGQPVQVQSIQDLHAPRTKIYEAHYGLTQEWANQLLALGYPGALPLSFDRFTGAVDYTLGELAAEPAGTKHESFHFALNNTVISDNRIPTWGMRYDDAYQRNALPVPPSQYGDPGAGGVYEHFDRVTFSPPIGGVRGEVKLLYQTTSWEYIQFLTEANDGSVAFLANEGDHILEAWLNTGMSEPY
;
A
#
# COMPACT_ATOMS: atom_id res chain seq x y z
N TYR A 1 -0.47 3.12 15.74
CA TYR A 1 -1.78 2.59 15.40
C TYR A 1 -2.83 3.18 16.32
N GLY A 2 -3.96 3.57 15.79
CA GLY A 2 -5.05 4.19 16.54
C GLY A 2 -6.15 4.75 15.64
N PRO A 3 -7.13 5.48 16.21
CA PRO A 3 -8.25 6.06 15.47
C PRO A 3 -7.76 6.97 14.34
N LEU A 4 -8.19 6.69 13.09
CA LEU A 4 -7.84 7.52 11.94
C LEU A 4 -8.65 8.82 11.98
N VAL A 5 -7.95 9.93 11.80
CA VAL A 5 -8.56 11.26 11.68
C VAL A 5 -8.03 11.97 10.42
N ASP A 6 -8.86 12.82 9.82
CA ASP A 6 -8.48 13.63 8.69
C ASP A 6 -7.56 14.81 9.07
N GLY A 7 -7.18 15.62 8.09
CA GLY A 7 -6.34 16.80 8.28
C GLY A 7 -6.95 17.90 9.17
N ASN A 8 -8.25 17.82 9.46
CA ASN A 8 -8.99 18.73 10.34
C ASN A 8 -9.24 18.11 11.73
N GLY A 9 -8.73 16.90 11.98
CA GLY A 9 -8.94 16.16 13.21
C GLY A 9 -10.32 15.49 13.31
N GLN A 10 -11.07 15.38 12.21
CA GLN A 10 -12.36 14.69 12.21
C GLN A 10 -12.15 13.17 12.06
N PRO A 11 -12.96 12.36 12.76
CA PRO A 11 -12.85 10.91 12.66
C PRO A 11 -13.21 10.42 11.25
N VAL A 12 -12.41 9.53 10.69
CA VAL A 12 -12.77 8.79 9.49
C VAL A 12 -13.69 7.64 9.89
N LEU A 13 -14.90 7.66 9.36
CA LEU A 13 -15.97 6.71 9.70
C LEU A 13 -16.32 5.88 8.48
N VAL A 14 -16.61 4.60 8.73
CA VAL A 14 -17.21 3.70 7.75
C VAL A 14 -18.49 3.11 8.32
N THR A 15 -19.44 2.77 7.46
CA THR A 15 -20.66 2.09 7.90
C THR A 15 -20.42 0.60 8.03
N ASN A 16 -20.62 0.04 9.21
CA ASN A 16 -20.69 -1.41 9.38
C ASN A 16 -21.97 -1.91 8.70
N VAL A 17 -21.82 -2.75 7.67
CA VAL A 17 -22.93 -3.19 6.82
C VAL A 17 -23.96 -4.00 7.60
N ALA A 18 -23.53 -4.86 8.52
CA ALA A 18 -24.40 -5.71 9.32
C ALA A 18 -25.26 -4.93 10.32
N THR A 19 -24.73 -3.83 10.87
CA THR A 19 -25.42 -3.08 11.92
C THR A 19 -25.99 -1.74 11.45
N GLY A 20 -25.54 -1.24 10.30
CA GLY A 20 -25.84 0.10 9.80
C GLY A 20 -25.23 1.24 10.64
N GLN A 21 -24.35 0.94 11.59
CA GLN A 21 -23.77 1.92 12.48
C GLN A 21 -22.42 2.42 11.96
N PRO A 22 -22.10 3.71 12.17
CA PRO A 22 -20.77 4.23 11.85
C PRO A 22 -19.74 3.66 12.83
N VAL A 23 -18.59 3.26 12.30
CA VAL A 23 -17.44 2.76 13.05
C VAL A 23 -16.21 3.60 12.68
N GLN A 24 -15.47 4.06 13.67
CA GLN A 24 -14.23 4.80 13.41
C GLN A 24 -13.12 3.83 12.98
N VAL A 25 -12.53 4.13 11.83
CA VAL A 25 -11.40 3.37 11.29
C VAL A 25 -10.20 3.47 12.22
N GLN A 26 -9.57 2.33 12.47
CA GLN A 26 -8.26 2.25 13.13
C GLN A 26 -7.19 2.03 12.07
N SER A 27 -6.11 2.80 12.11
CA SER A 27 -5.01 2.68 11.14
C SER A 27 -3.69 3.13 11.74
N ILE A 28 -2.61 2.94 11.00
CA ILE A 28 -1.33 3.58 11.29
C ILE A 28 -1.52 5.09 11.09
N GLN A 29 -1.21 5.86 12.15
CA GLN A 29 -1.50 7.30 12.20
C GLN A 29 -0.47 8.13 11.42
N ASP A 30 0.79 7.83 11.61
CA ASP A 30 1.90 8.60 11.05
C ASP A 30 2.93 7.65 10.45
N LEU A 31 2.81 7.44 9.15
CA LEU A 31 3.71 6.59 8.36
C LEU A 31 5.12 7.20 8.23
N HIS A 32 5.25 8.50 8.49
CA HIS A 32 6.49 9.26 8.31
C HIS A 32 7.06 9.79 9.63
N ALA A 33 6.60 9.27 10.76
CA ALA A 33 7.14 9.65 12.06
C ALA A 33 8.67 9.49 12.08
N PRO A 34 9.44 10.47 12.59
CA PRO A 34 10.90 10.48 12.50
C PRO A 34 11.60 9.34 13.25
N ARG A 35 10.84 8.53 13.98
CA ARG A 35 11.32 7.35 14.74
C ARG A 35 10.65 6.06 14.29
N THR A 36 10.00 6.07 13.14
CA THR A 36 9.36 4.90 12.54
C THR A 36 10.05 4.57 11.22
N LYS A 37 10.30 3.31 10.97
CA LYS A 37 10.70 2.80 9.67
C LYS A 37 9.71 1.72 9.27
N ILE A 38 9.21 1.81 8.05
CA ILE A 38 8.24 0.88 7.48
C ILE A 38 8.93 0.09 6.38
N TYR A 39 8.68 -1.21 6.34
CA TYR A 39 9.15 -2.12 5.29
C TYR A 39 7.94 -2.61 4.51
N GLU A 40 7.85 -2.17 3.26
CA GLU A 40 6.68 -2.41 2.41
C GLU A 40 7.07 -2.46 0.93
N ALA A 41 6.15 -2.93 0.10
CA ALA A 41 6.26 -2.84 -1.34
C ALA A 41 4.99 -2.24 -1.92
N HIS A 42 5.16 -1.27 -2.81
CA HIS A 42 4.10 -0.62 -3.56
C HIS A 42 4.20 -1.01 -5.02
N TYR A 43 3.10 -1.49 -5.56
CA TYR A 43 2.97 -1.90 -6.96
C TYR A 43 2.10 -0.91 -7.70
N GLY A 44 2.20 -0.90 -9.02
CA GLY A 44 1.41 0.02 -9.81
C GLY A 44 1.47 -0.21 -11.30
N LEU A 45 1.00 0.77 -12.03
CA LEU A 45 0.96 0.79 -13.47
C LEU A 45 1.89 1.86 -14.04
N THR A 46 2.45 1.57 -15.21
CA THR A 46 3.12 2.59 -16.04
C THR A 46 2.12 3.26 -16.98
N GLN A 47 2.44 4.48 -17.39
CA GLN A 47 1.65 5.23 -18.38
C GLN A 47 1.45 4.45 -19.69
N GLU A 48 2.50 3.78 -20.18
CA GLU A 48 2.45 2.99 -21.41
C GLU A 48 1.48 1.81 -21.26
N TRP A 49 1.48 1.16 -20.10
CA TRP A 49 0.57 0.06 -19.81
C TRP A 49 -0.87 0.56 -19.65
N ALA A 50 -1.08 1.72 -19.02
CA ALA A 50 -2.38 2.34 -18.93
C ALA A 50 -3.00 2.59 -20.31
N ASN A 51 -2.21 3.09 -21.27
CA ASN A 51 -2.68 3.23 -22.65
C ASN A 51 -3.05 1.89 -23.30
N GLN A 52 -2.31 0.83 -23.04
CA GLN A 52 -2.65 -0.50 -23.56
C GLN A 52 -3.94 -1.04 -22.94
N LEU A 53 -4.16 -0.83 -21.64
CA LEU A 53 -5.41 -1.22 -20.97
C LEU A 53 -6.61 -0.48 -21.55
N LEU A 54 -6.49 0.83 -21.82
CA LEU A 54 -7.54 1.59 -22.51
C LEU A 54 -7.81 1.01 -23.92
N ALA A 55 -6.78 0.67 -24.68
CA ALA A 55 -6.91 0.05 -25.99
C ALA A 55 -7.56 -1.34 -25.92
N LEU A 56 -7.41 -2.08 -24.83
CA LEU A 56 -8.07 -3.34 -24.55
C LEU A 56 -9.52 -3.19 -24.07
N GLY A 57 -10.00 -1.94 -23.87
CA GLY A 57 -11.38 -1.65 -23.50
C GLY A 57 -11.62 -1.44 -22.03
N TYR A 58 -10.59 -1.34 -21.21
CA TYR A 58 -10.77 -0.91 -19.81
C TYR A 58 -11.25 0.54 -19.75
N PRO A 59 -12.18 0.89 -18.84
CA PRO A 59 -12.70 2.24 -18.76
C PRO A 59 -11.66 3.23 -18.24
N GLY A 60 -11.57 4.41 -18.83
CA GLY A 60 -10.69 5.47 -18.36
C GLY A 60 -11.00 5.94 -16.94
N ALA A 61 -12.25 5.80 -16.51
CA ALA A 61 -12.69 6.12 -15.15
C ALA A 61 -12.34 5.03 -14.11
N LEU A 62 -11.66 3.94 -14.50
CA LEU A 62 -11.24 2.89 -13.56
C LEU A 62 -10.37 3.51 -12.46
N PRO A 63 -10.79 3.47 -11.17
CA PRO A 63 -10.01 4.03 -10.08
C PRO A 63 -8.71 3.26 -9.88
N LEU A 64 -7.59 3.97 -9.71
CA LEU A 64 -6.30 3.38 -9.34
C LEU A 64 -6.00 3.55 -7.85
N SER A 65 -6.45 4.66 -7.27
CA SER A 65 -6.33 4.96 -5.84
C SER A 65 -7.53 5.76 -5.33
N PHE A 66 -7.69 5.74 -4.01
CA PHE A 66 -8.72 6.50 -3.30
C PHE A 66 -8.06 7.32 -2.18
N ASP A 67 -8.59 8.50 -1.92
CA ASP A 67 -8.21 9.30 -0.77
C ASP A 67 -8.56 8.56 0.54
N ARG A 68 -7.55 8.31 1.37
CA ARG A 68 -7.67 7.47 2.56
C ARG A 68 -8.65 7.99 3.62
N PHE A 69 -8.99 9.28 3.56
CA PHE A 69 -9.83 9.92 4.56
C PHE A 69 -11.28 10.06 4.09
N THR A 70 -11.48 10.29 2.80
CA THR A 70 -12.80 10.60 2.23
C THR A 70 -13.40 9.47 1.42
N GLY A 71 -12.59 8.50 0.96
CA GLY A 71 -13.02 7.46 0.01
C GLY A 71 -13.25 7.99 -1.41
N ALA A 72 -12.96 9.25 -1.68
CA ALA A 72 -13.07 9.78 -3.04
C ALA A 72 -12.00 9.19 -3.94
N VAL A 73 -12.34 9.00 -5.23
CA VAL A 73 -11.34 8.60 -6.23
C VAL A 73 -10.25 9.66 -6.29
N ASP A 74 -9.02 9.26 -6.06
CA ASP A 74 -7.84 10.13 -6.07
C ASP A 74 -7.17 10.13 -7.45
N TYR A 75 -7.13 8.98 -8.11
CA TYR A 75 -6.50 8.85 -9.42
C TYR A 75 -7.13 7.75 -10.27
N THR A 76 -7.18 7.96 -11.58
CA THR A 76 -7.82 7.04 -12.54
C THR A 76 -6.86 6.52 -13.60
N LEU A 77 -7.24 5.42 -14.27
CA LEU A 77 -6.52 4.87 -15.41
C LEU A 77 -6.35 5.88 -16.55
N GLY A 78 -7.40 6.67 -16.83
CA GLY A 78 -7.40 7.69 -17.89
C GLY A 78 -6.44 8.84 -17.58
N GLU A 79 -6.36 9.27 -16.34
CA GLU A 79 -5.40 10.28 -15.89
C GLU A 79 -3.97 9.78 -16.05
N LEU A 80 -3.66 8.56 -15.62
CA LEU A 80 -2.33 7.98 -15.83
C LEU A 80 -1.98 7.87 -17.32
N ALA A 81 -2.91 7.44 -18.14
CA ALA A 81 -2.68 7.32 -19.59
C ALA A 81 -2.39 8.67 -20.27
N ALA A 82 -2.91 9.78 -19.72
CA ALA A 82 -2.68 11.14 -20.22
C ALA A 82 -1.35 11.75 -19.77
N GLU A 83 -0.68 11.14 -18.79
CA GLU A 83 0.62 11.60 -18.30
C GLU A 83 1.76 11.40 -19.30
N PRO A 84 2.92 12.05 -19.11
CA PRO A 84 4.11 11.82 -19.91
C PRO A 84 4.59 10.35 -19.81
N ALA A 85 5.21 9.87 -20.92
CA ALA A 85 5.82 8.54 -20.96
C ALA A 85 6.81 8.32 -19.81
N GLY A 86 6.77 7.14 -19.20
CA GLY A 86 7.59 6.79 -18.04
C GLY A 86 6.96 7.15 -16.69
N THR A 87 5.83 7.88 -16.65
CA THR A 87 5.08 8.12 -15.42
C THR A 87 4.54 6.79 -14.87
N LYS A 88 4.55 6.66 -13.55
CA LYS A 88 4.03 5.49 -12.83
C LYS A 88 3.09 5.95 -11.73
N HIS A 89 2.07 5.16 -11.46
CA HIS A 89 1.15 5.40 -10.34
C HIS A 89 0.87 4.11 -9.57
N GLU A 90 0.77 4.22 -8.25
CA GLU A 90 0.43 3.12 -7.36
C GLU A 90 -1.02 2.65 -7.58
N SER A 91 -1.24 1.35 -7.42
CA SER A 91 -2.57 0.78 -7.50
C SER A 91 -2.65 -0.55 -6.75
N PHE A 92 -3.80 -0.81 -6.15
CA PHE A 92 -4.12 -2.12 -5.57
C PHE A 92 -4.77 -3.09 -6.58
N HIS A 93 -4.84 -2.74 -7.86
CA HIS A 93 -5.23 -3.67 -8.92
C HIS A 93 -4.11 -4.67 -9.22
N PHE A 94 -3.80 -5.57 -8.28
CA PHE A 94 -2.66 -6.47 -8.38
C PHE A 94 -2.60 -7.28 -9.68
N ALA A 95 -3.76 -7.65 -10.25
CA ALA A 95 -3.82 -8.36 -11.53
C ALA A 95 -3.46 -7.49 -12.73
N LEU A 96 -3.58 -6.16 -12.63
CA LEU A 96 -3.29 -5.22 -13.70
C LEU A 96 -1.91 -4.57 -13.55
N ASN A 97 -1.33 -4.59 -12.36
CA ASN A 97 -0.04 -3.98 -12.09
C ASN A 97 1.07 -4.60 -12.93
N ASN A 98 1.92 -3.75 -13.51
CA ASN A 98 3.05 -4.17 -14.36
C ASN A 98 4.40 -3.65 -13.87
N THR A 99 4.42 -2.90 -12.77
CA THR A 99 5.65 -2.30 -12.23
C THR A 99 5.68 -2.28 -10.71
N VAL A 100 6.88 -2.20 -10.16
CA VAL A 100 7.11 -1.89 -8.74
C VAL A 100 7.38 -0.39 -8.64
N ILE A 101 6.64 0.29 -7.78
CA ILE A 101 6.81 1.71 -7.47
C ILE A 101 7.95 1.89 -6.46
N SER A 102 7.86 1.14 -5.36
CA SER A 102 8.89 1.06 -4.32
C SER A 102 8.88 -0.32 -3.68
N ASP A 103 10.04 -0.80 -3.25
CA ASP A 103 10.17 -2.02 -2.45
C ASP A 103 11.38 -1.88 -1.54
N ASN A 104 11.14 -1.64 -0.26
CA ASN A 104 12.18 -1.51 0.75
C ASN A 104 12.17 -2.68 1.76
N ARG A 105 11.50 -3.78 1.43
CA ARG A 105 11.50 -4.98 2.26
C ARG A 105 12.91 -5.58 2.33
N ILE A 106 13.31 -5.99 3.50
CA ILE A 106 14.64 -6.58 3.72
C ILE A 106 14.78 -7.85 2.88
N PRO A 107 15.81 -7.97 2.03
CA PRO A 107 16.03 -9.16 1.23
C PRO A 107 16.19 -10.42 2.09
N THR A 108 15.77 -11.55 1.55
CA THR A 108 15.97 -12.84 2.21
C THR A 108 17.45 -13.22 2.23
N TRP A 109 17.85 -14.00 3.22
CA TRP A 109 19.23 -14.49 3.30
C TRP A 109 19.64 -15.22 2.03
N GLY A 110 20.78 -14.84 1.46
CA GLY A 110 21.31 -15.43 0.23
C GLY A 110 20.67 -14.94 -1.06
N MET A 111 19.83 -13.90 -1.03
CA MET A 111 19.24 -13.32 -2.23
C MET A 111 20.32 -12.77 -3.16
N ARG A 112 20.41 -13.32 -4.37
CA ARG A 112 21.37 -12.90 -5.41
C ARG A 112 20.74 -11.85 -6.32
N TYR A 113 21.55 -10.87 -6.71
CA TYR A 113 21.14 -9.84 -7.66
C TYR A 113 20.59 -10.42 -8.97
N ASP A 114 21.32 -11.36 -9.59
CA ASP A 114 20.96 -11.89 -10.91
C ASP A 114 19.63 -12.66 -10.89
N ASP A 115 19.41 -13.43 -9.82
CA ASP A 115 18.14 -14.16 -9.62
C ASP A 115 16.96 -13.20 -9.40
N ALA A 116 17.17 -12.16 -8.60
CA ALA A 116 16.18 -11.14 -8.32
C ALA A 116 15.87 -10.29 -9.56
N TYR A 117 16.89 -9.94 -10.33
CA TYR A 117 16.75 -9.22 -11.60
C TYR A 117 15.89 -9.99 -12.60
N GLN A 118 16.18 -11.28 -12.81
CA GLN A 118 15.40 -12.13 -13.72
C GLN A 118 13.93 -12.29 -13.32
N ARG A 119 13.63 -12.17 -12.02
CA ARG A 119 12.28 -12.30 -11.46
C ARG A 119 11.57 -10.97 -11.28
N ASN A 120 12.18 -9.86 -11.68
CA ASN A 120 11.69 -8.51 -11.40
C ASN A 120 11.41 -8.27 -9.91
N ALA A 121 12.30 -8.75 -9.06
CA ALA A 121 12.20 -8.72 -7.60
C ALA A 121 13.36 -7.98 -6.92
N LEU A 122 14.00 -7.07 -7.64
CA LEU A 122 15.00 -6.19 -7.05
C LEU A 122 14.35 -5.22 -6.06
N PRO A 123 15.05 -4.84 -4.98
CA PRO A 123 14.67 -3.68 -4.19
C PRO A 123 14.48 -2.43 -5.07
N VAL A 124 13.53 -1.58 -4.73
CA VAL A 124 13.28 -0.33 -5.46
C VAL A 124 13.29 0.83 -4.47
N PRO A 125 14.25 1.76 -4.57
CA PRO A 125 15.36 1.81 -5.53
C PRO A 125 16.40 0.67 -5.30
N PRO A 126 17.14 0.25 -6.34
CA PRO A 126 18.08 -0.87 -6.24
C PRO A 126 19.31 -0.59 -5.37
N SER A 127 19.56 0.67 -5.01
CA SER A 127 20.68 1.11 -4.15
C SER A 127 20.53 0.74 -2.68
N GLN A 128 19.51 -0.03 -2.32
CA GLN A 128 19.29 -0.49 -0.95
C GLN A 128 20.06 -1.80 -0.68
N TYR A 129 20.29 -2.09 0.61
CA TYR A 129 20.82 -3.37 1.10
C TYR A 129 22.15 -3.78 0.44
N GLY A 130 23.11 -2.84 0.44
CA GLY A 130 24.47 -3.07 -0.03
C GLY A 130 24.70 -2.85 -1.52
N ASP A 131 23.66 -2.63 -2.31
CA ASP A 131 23.72 -2.38 -3.77
C ASP A 131 24.72 -3.31 -4.49
N PRO A 132 24.52 -4.64 -4.41
CA PRO A 132 25.56 -5.60 -4.79
C PRO A 132 25.88 -5.63 -6.29
N GLY A 133 24.93 -5.22 -7.15
CA GLY A 133 25.09 -5.32 -8.61
C GLY A 133 25.18 -6.77 -9.12
N ALA A 134 25.46 -6.91 -10.43
CA ALA A 134 25.54 -8.21 -11.09
C ALA A 134 26.56 -9.14 -10.41
N GLY A 135 26.16 -10.39 -10.17
CA GLY A 135 26.97 -11.40 -9.48
C GLY A 135 27.00 -11.28 -7.94
N GLY A 136 26.49 -10.19 -7.39
CA GLY A 136 26.52 -9.94 -5.96
C GLY A 136 25.36 -10.53 -5.16
N VAL A 137 25.44 -10.42 -3.85
CA VAL A 137 24.44 -10.89 -2.88
C VAL A 137 23.99 -9.71 -2.01
N TYR A 138 22.68 -9.55 -1.83
CA TYR A 138 22.11 -8.50 -1.00
C TYR A 138 22.38 -8.75 0.48
N GLU A 139 22.53 -7.67 1.25
CA GLU A 139 22.46 -7.73 2.70
C GLU A 139 21.04 -8.13 3.12
N HIS A 140 20.94 -9.10 4.05
CA HIS A 140 19.68 -9.64 4.56
C HIS A 140 19.28 -9.03 5.91
N PHE A 141 19.78 -7.84 6.19
CA PHE A 141 19.50 -7.08 7.40
C PHE A 141 19.49 -5.59 7.09
N ASP A 142 18.87 -4.83 7.97
CA ASP A 142 18.95 -3.38 7.96
C ASP A 142 19.46 -2.86 9.31
N ARG A 143 20.03 -1.66 9.29
CA ARG A 143 20.49 -0.95 10.49
C ARG A 143 19.73 0.35 10.63
N VAL A 144 18.83 0.38 11.60
CA VAL A 144 18.05 1.57 11.90
C VAL A 144 18.69 2.30 13.08
N THR A 145 19.09 3.54 12.87
CA THR A 145 19.68 4.36 13.92
C THR A 145 18.63 5.32 14.46
N PHE A 146 18.37 5.23 15.75
CA PHE A 146 17.49 6.14 16.45
C PHE A 146 18.29 7.14 17.29
N SER A 147 17.94 8.42 17.18
CA SER A 147 18.51 9.47 18.02
C SER A 147 17.55 9.74 19.18
N PRO A 148 17.87 9.33 20.42
CA PRO A 148 17.03 9.63 21.56
C PRO A 148 17.00 11.15 21.82
N PRO A 149 15.92 11.70 22.38
CA PRO A 149 15.88 13.08 22.79
C PRO A 149 16.88 13.32 23.93
N ILE A 150 17.41 14.55 23.99
CA ILE A 150 18.30 14.97 25.10
C ILE A 150 17.58 14.73 26.44
N GLY A 151 18.26 14.06 27.37
CA GLY A 151 17.71 13.75 28.69
C GLY A 151 16.80 12.50 28.74
N GLY A 152 16.67 11.77 27.65
CA GLY A 152 15.96 10.48 27.63
C GLY A 152 16.65 9.46 28.54
N VAL A 153 15.92 8.90 29.50
CA VAL A 153 16.42 7.90 30.47
C VAL A 153 15.91 6.49 30.18
N ARG A 154 14.95 6.35 29.26
CA ARG A 154 14.38 5.07 28.84
C ARG A 154 13.92 5.16 27.38
N GLY A 155 14.10 4.07 26.63
CA GLY A 155 13.60 3.87 25.28
C GLY A 155 12.93 2.51 25.15
N GLU A 156 11.98 2.42 24.24
CA GLU A 156 11.36 1.17 23.82
C GLU A 156 11.46 1.09 22.29
N VAL A 157 11.83 -0.06 21.77
CA VAL A 157 11.83 -0.37 20.33
C VAL A 157 10.88 -1.53 20.13
N LYS A 158 9.95 -1.38 19.18
CA LYS A 158 9.00 -2.43 18.80
C LYS A 158 9.18 -2.75 17.32
N LEU A 159 9.16 -4.03 16.99
CA LEU A 159 8.94 -4.52 15.63
C LEU A 159 7.49 -4.96 15.55
N LEU A 160 6.75 -4.36 14.63
CA LEU A 160 5.31 -4.62 14.47
C LEU A 160 5.06 -5.17 13.06
N TYR A 161 4.10 -6.07 12.96
CA TYR A 161 3.61 -6.59 11.70
C TYR A 161 2.11 -6.32 11.57
N GLN A 162 1.72 -5.66 10.47
CA GLN A 162 0.32 -5.45 10.11
C GLN A 162 0.00 -6.29 8.87
N THR A 163 -1.04 -7.10 8.95
CA THR A 163 -1.42 -8.03 7.87
C THR A 163 -2.08 -7.33 6.70
N THR A 164 -2.89 -6.30 6.96
CA THR A 164 -3.70 -5.62 5.94
C THR A 164 -3.91 -4.17 6.32
N SER A 165 -3.55 -3.25 5.45
CA SER A 165 -3.75 -1.81 5.68
C SER A 165 -5.19 -1.38 5.42
N TRP A 166 -5.58 -0.24 6.00
CA TRP A 166 -6.86 0.41 5.71
C TRP A 166 -7.01 0.74 4.23
N GLU A 167 -5.98 1.27 3.60
CA GLU A 167 -5.99 1.68 2.20
C GLU A 167 -6.33 0.52 1.26
N TYR A 168 -5.87 -0.69 1.58
CA TYR A 168 -6.20 -1.88 0.81
C TYR A 168 -7.66 -2.31 1.00
N ILE A 169 -8.16 -2.30 2.22
CA ILE A 169 -9.58 -2.60 2.51
C ILE A 169 -10.49 -1.58 1.85
N GLN A 170 -10.18 -0.29 2.00
CA GLN A 170 -10.90 0.80 1.36
C GLN A 170 -10.96 0.59 -0.16
N PHE A 171 -9.82 0.29 -0.78
CA PHE A 171 -9.77 0.03 -2.22
C PHE A 171 -10.69 -1.13 -2.61
N LEU A 172 -10.68 -2.26 -1.91
CA LEU A 172 -11.53 -3.41 -2.21
C LEU A 172 -13.02 -3.11 -2.05
N THR A 173 -13.37 -2.22 -1.13
CA THR A 173 -14.74 -1.80 -0.87
C THR A 173 -15.21 -0.79 -1.92
N GLU A 174 -14.47 0.28 -2.12
CA GLU A 174 -14.84 1.40 -3.01
C GLU A 174 -14.73 1.06 -4.49
N ALA A 175 -13.78 0.19 -4.89
CA ALA A 175 -13.65 -0.26 -6.27
C ALA A 175 -14.67 -1.33 -6.66
N ASN A 176 -15.39 -1.92 -5.71
CA ASN A 176 -16.44 -2.88 -5.99
C ASN A 176 -17.77 -2.16 -6.29
N ASP A 177 -17.99 -1.86 -7.57
CA ASP A 177 -19.18 -1.17 -8.05
C ASP A 177 -20.44 -2.05 -8.20
N GLY A 178 -20.36 -3.33 -7.81
CA GLY A 178 -21.44 -4.31 -7.92
C GLY A 178 -21.78 -4.72 -9.35
N SER A 179 -21.04 -4.30 -10.36
CA SER A 179 -21.30 -4.61 -11.78
C SER A 179 -21.17 -6.09 -12.10
N VAL A 180 -20.37 -6.83 -11.34
CA VAL A 180 -20.20 -8.28 -11.45
C VAL A 180 -21.07 -8.96 -10.40
N ALA A 181 -22.22 -9.51 -10.80
CA ALA A 181 -23.24 -10.05 -9.89
C ALA A 181 -22.67 -11.08 -8.88
N PHE A 182 -21.71 -11.92 -9.28
CA PHE A 182 -21.06 -12.90 -8.39
C PHE A 182 -20.23 -12.23 -7.28
N LEU A 183 -19.68 -11.03 -7.53
CA LEU A 183 -18.81 -10.30 -6.62
C LEU A 183 -19.51 -9.09 -5.99
N ALA A 184 -20.79 -8.86 -6.26
CA ALA A 184 -21.47 -7.62 -5.93
C ALA A 184 -21.42 -7.22 -4.45
N ASN A 185 -21.31 -8.17 -3.54
CA ASN A 185 -21.25 -7.92 -2.10
C ASN A 185 -19.88 -8.15 -1.48
N GLU A 186 -18.85 -8.49 -2.27
CA GLU A 186 -17.55 -8.91 -1.70
C GLU A 186 -16.78 -7.73 -1.09
N GLY A 187 -17.00 -6.51 -1.58
CA GLY A 187 -16.47 -5.28 -0.95
C GLY A 187 -17.01 -5.09 0.47
N ASP A 188 -18.32 -5.24 0.63
CA ASP A 188 -18.99 -5.16 1.93
C ASP A 188 -18.54 -6.29 2.86
N HIS A 189 -18.45 -7.51 2.35
CA HIS A 189 -18.02 -8.68 3.13
C HIS A 189 -16.59 -8.52 3.66
N ILE A 190 -15.66 -8.02 2.85
CA ILE A 190 -14.26 -7.82 3.29
C ILE A 190 -14.17 -6.70 4.32
N LEU A 191 -14.90 -5.61 4.14
CA LEU A 191 -14.97 -4.52 5.12
C LEU A 191 -15.51 -5.02 6.45
N GLU A 192 -16.63 -5.74 6.44
CA GLU A 192 -17.23 -6.30 7.64
C GLU A 192 -16.29 -7.26 8.36
N ALA A 193 -15.67 -8.18 7.63
CA ALA A 193 -14.70 -9.12 8.18
C ALA A 193 -13.51 -8.38 8.83
N TRP A 194 -13.00 -7.35 8.18
CA TRP A 194 -11.90 -6.54 8.70
C TRP A 194 -12.29 -5.77 9.97
N LEU A 195 -13.47 -5.13 9.99
CA LEU A 195 -14.00 -4.43 11.17
C LEU A 195 -14.16 -5.38 12.36
N ASN A 196 -14.71 -6.58 12.12
CA ASN A 196 -15.00 -7.54 13.17
C ASN A 196 -13.77 -8.32 13.68
N THR A 197 -12.64 -8.23 12.99
CA THR A 197 -11.37 -8.88 13.38
C THR A 197 -10.34 -7.91 13.96
N GLY A 198 -10.76 -6.70 14.39
CA GLY A 198 -9.88 -5.73 15.02
C GLY A 198 -9.08 -4.86 14.06
N MET A 199 -9.55 -4.71 12.81
CA MET A 199 -8.98 -3.80 11.80
C MET A 199 -7.48 -4.01 11.57
N SER A 200 -7.03 -5.27 11.60
CA SER A 200 -5.62 -5.65 11.45
C SER A 200 -4.68 -4.90 12.41
N GLU A 201 -5.05 -4.82 13.69
CA GLU A 201 -4.16 -4.25 14.70
C GLU A 201 -2.78 -4.93 14.63
N PRO A 202 -1.68 -4.15 14.54
CA PRO A 202 -0.33 -4.69 14.47
C PRO A 202 0.06 -5.45 15.74
N TYR A 203 0.77 -6.55 15.58
CA TYR A 203 1.27 -7.42 16.68
C TYR A 203 2.78 -7.64 16.60
#